data_3bdb673349b594fa56668212483c4c92
#
_entry.id   3bdb673349b594fa56668212483c4c92
#
_cell.length_a   1.000
_cell.length_b   1.000
_cell.length_c   1.000
_cell.angle_alpha   90.00
_cell.angle_beta   90.00
_cell.angle_gamma   90.00
#
_symmetry.space_group_name_H-M   'P 1'
#
loop_
_entity.id
_entity.type
_entity.pdbx_description
1 polymer ?
#
loop_
_entity_poly.entity_id
_entity_poly.type
_entity_poly.pdbx_seq_one_letter_code
_entity_poly.pdbx_strand_id
1 'polypeptide(L)'
;IQFIPISALDGDNILTISPKCSWYKGLPLMQLLDQTEIHKQESSSFRLPVQYVVRPHLNFRGFSGTISSGSISVGDEITVLPSRKTSKVKSIVSNDIKDLRPIGKDEVVETIQTAFAPMATTITLEDEIDISRGDMIVKSGDIPKVSNHLSCMVVWMDETPLKLNQNYVIKRATSVINGAFNSIEFKKNINTFDEVDASELALNDIAKCTISLDREIAVDSYYENRYTGSFIIIDKYTNSTVGAGMILSSVEGFAKLEDEKKVYTKTEIELNEFIRRNYPEWNCKAI
;
A
#
# COMPACT_ATOMS: atom_id res chain seq x y z
N ILE A 1 -4.76 26.14 7.97
CA ILE A 1 -6.16 26.12 7.48
C ILE A 1 -6.57 27.57 7.26
N GLN A 2 -7.15 27.86 6.09
CA GLN A 2 -7.66 29.18 5.75
C GLN A 2 -9.18 29.08 5.55
N PHE A 3 -9.93 30.01 6.10
CA PHE A 3 -11.38 30.06 5.99
C PHE A 3 -11.79 31.21 5.08
N ILE A 4 -12.68 30.94 4.13
CA ILE A 4 -13.23 31.94 3.22
C ILE A 4 -14.75 31.91 3.37
N PRO A 5 -15.39 33.02 3.78
CA PRO A 5 -16.85 33.12 3.81
C PRO A 5 -17.35 33.29 2.37
N ILE A 6 -18.13 32.35 1.85
CA ILE A 6 -18.66 32.42 0.48
C ILE A 6 -20.18 32.28 0.45
N SER A 7 -20.83 32.91 -0.52
CA SER A 7 -22.18 32.57 -0.94
C SER A 7 -22.13 32.04 -2.39
N ALA A 8 -22.38 30.76 -2.57
CA ALA A 8 -22.39 30.15 -3.90
C ALA A 8 -23.56 30.67 -4.75
N LEU A 9 -24.68 31.06 -4.11
CA LEU A 9 -25.87 31.58 -4.81
C LEU A 9 -25.64 33.00 -5.33
N ASP A 10 -25.06 33.87 -4.50
CA ASP A 10 -24.87 35.29 -4.84
C ASP A 10 -23.50 35.57 -5.44
N GLY A 11 -22.59 34.62 -5.42
CA GLY A 11 -21.20 34.77 -5.89
C GLY A 11 -20.30 35.57 -4.95
N ASP A 12 -20.74 35.83 -3.68
CA ASP A 12 -19.97 36.59 -2.71
C ASP A 12 -18.63 35.91 -2.39
N ASN A 13 -17.53 36.65 -2.48
CA ASN A 13 -16.14 36.21 -2.26
C ASN A 13 -15.69 35.04 -3.14
N ILE A 14 -16.33 34.79 -4.28
CA ILE A 14 -15.88 33.78 -5.26
C ILE A 14 -14.86 34.40 -6.21
N LEU A 15 -15.23 35.41 -6.98
CA LEU A 15 -14.34 36.10 -7.93
C LEU A 15 -13.78 37.40 -7.35
N THR A 16 -14.59 38.16 -6.62
CA THR A 16 -14.25 39.43 -6.00
C THR A 16 -14.68 39.48 -4.55
N ILE A 17 -14.03 40.33 -3.77
CA ILE A 17 -14.41 40.52 -2.35
C ILE A 17 -15.81 41.15 -2.28
N SER A 18 -16.69 40.57 -1.49
CA SER A 18 -18.04 41.02 -1.30
C SER A 18 -18.12 42.17 -0.28
N PRO A 19 -18.83 43.23 -0.59
CA PRO A 19 -19.10 44.29 0.38
C PRO A 19 -19.95 43.84 1.58
N LYS A 20 -20.71 42.74 1.45
CA LYS A 20 -21.51 42.14 2.54
C LYS A 20 -20.63 41.55 3.64
N CYS A 21 -19.37 41.18 3.33
CA CYS A 21 -18.40 40.61 4.29
C CYS A 21 -17.23 41.56 4.52
N SER A 22 -17.49 42.83 4.88
CA SER A 22 -16.47 43.87 5.06
C SER A 22 -15.41 43.55 6.13
N TRP A 23 -15.72 42.64 7.04
CA TRP A 23 -14.79 42.09 8.05
C TRP A 23 -13.76 41.10 7.49
N TYR A 24 -14.05 40.49 6.36
CA TYR A 24 -13.13 39.57 5.70
C TYR A 24 -12.05 40.35 4.93
N LYS A 25 -10.78 40.04 5.21
CA LYS A 25 -9.62 40.72 4.62
C LYS A 25 -8.74 39.79 3.78
N GLY A 26 -9.18 38.56 3.58
CA GLY A 26 -8.47 37.57 2.77
C GLY A 26 -8.74 37.73 1.26
N LEU A 27 -8.21 36.80 0.48
CA LEU A 27 -8.42 36.72 -0.98
C LEU A 27 -9.77 36.06 -1.28
N PRO A 28 -10.43 36.42 -2.41
CA PRO A 28 -11.56 35.66 -2.90
C PRO A 28 -11.10 34.26 -3.34
N LEU A 29 -12.04 33.31 -3.37
CA LEU A 29 -11.76 31.89 -3.59
C LEU A 29 -10.92 31.60 -4.83
N MET A 30 -11.31 32.16 -5.99
CA MET A 30 -10.61 31.89 -7.25
C MET A 30 -9.19 32.44 -7.22
N GLN A 31 -8.99 33.63 -6.69
CA GLN A 31 -7.65 34.21 -6.59
C GLN A 31 -6.76 33.42 -5.61
N LEU A 32 -7.31 32.88 -4.53
CA LEU A 32 -6.58 32.01 -3.63
C LEU A 32 -6.17 30.70 -4.32
N LEU A 33 -7.08 30.10 -5.10
CA LEU A 33 -6.78 28.86 -5.82
C LEU A 33 -5.69 29.09 -6.88
N ASP A 34 -5.74 30.20 -7.62
CA ASP A 34 -4.72 30.53 -8.63
C ASP A 34 -3.35 30.81 -8.02
N GLN A 35 -3.30 31.34 -6.79
CA GLN A 35 -2.06 31.64 -6.08
C GLN A 35 -1.53 30.48 -5.23
N THR A 36 -2.34 29.43 -5.05
CA THR A 36 -1.92 28.28 -4.23
C THR A 36 -0.91 27.44 -4.98
N GLU A 37 0.33 27.48 -4.53
CA GLU A 37 1.36 26.59 -5.01
C GLU A 37 1.08 25.16 -4.55
N ILE A 38 0.90 24.26 -5.52
CA ILE A 38 0.76 22.83 -5.22
C ILE A 38 2.17 22.25 -5.07
N HIS A 39 2.65 22.17 -3.84
CA HIS A 39 3.87 21.43 -3.55
C HIS A 39 3.58 19.93 -3.71
N LYS A 40 3.92 19.39 -4.88
CA LYS A 40 4.03 17.94 -5.02
C LYS A 40 5.18 17.51 -4.10
N GLN A 41 4.89 16.67 -3.11
CA GLN A 41 5.93 15.95 -2.39
C GLN A 41 6.59 14.99 -3.40
N GLU A 42 7.58 15.49 -4.13
CA GLU A 42 8.39 14.68 -5.02
C GLU A 42 9.38 13.90 -4.16
N SER A 43 8.95 12.74 -3.69
CA SER A 43 9.90 11.76 -3.19
C SER A 43 10.81 11.40 -4.36
N SER A 44 12.12 11.61 -4.20
CA SER A 44 13.14 11.21 -5.20
C SER A 44 13.26 9.69 -5.30
N SER A 45 12.77 8.99 -4.31
CA SER A 45 12.81 7.53 -4.19
C SER A 45 11.92 6.87 -5.22
N PHE A 46 12.51 6.06 -6.10
CA PHE A 46 11.75 5.33 -7.12
C PHE A 46 10.96 4.18 -6.53
N ARG A 47 9.65 4.17 -6.80
CA ARG A 47 8.73 3.11 -6.37
C ARG A 47 7.78 2.74 -7.51
N LEU A 48 7.85 1.47 -7.94
CA LEU A 48 6.93 0.89 -8.92
C LEU A 48 6.28 -0.38 -8.34
N PRO A 49 5.09 -0.25 -7.76
CA PRO A 49 4.28 -1.42 -7.38
C PRO A 49 3.85 -2.19 -8.63
N VAL A 50 4.21 -3.47 -8.72
CA VAL A 50 3.89 -4.32 -9.87
C VAL A 50 2.41 -4.68 -9.84
N GLN A 51 1.68 -4.24 -10.86
CA GLN A 51 0.25 -4.48 -11.01
C GLN A 51 -0.05 -5.69 -11.88
N TYR A 52 0.75 -5.89 -12.92
CA TYR A 52 0.53 -6.96 -13.89
C TYR A 52 1.85 -7.42 -14.50
N VAL A 53 1.96 -8.71 -14.80
CA VAL A 53 3.09 -9.28 -15.54
C VAL A 53 2.62 -9.58 -16.95
N VAL A 54 3.17 -8.88 -17.94
CA VAL A 54 2.83 -9.00 -19.35
C VAL A 54 3.74 -10.05 -19.99
N ARG A 55 3.17 -11.09 -20.55
CA ARG A 55 3.92 -12.14 -21.28
C ARG A 55 3.14 -12.58 -22.52
N PRO A 56 3.05 -11.75 -23.57
CA PRO A 56 2.28 -12.05 -24.77
C PRO A 56 2.90 -13.20 -25.58
N HIS A 57 4.23 -13.40 -25.50
CA HIS A 57 4.98 -14.46 -26.15
C HIS A 57 6.25 -14.80 -25.33
N LEU A 58 6.95 -15.86 -25.71
CA LEU A 58 8.09 -16.38 -24.93
C LEU A 58 9.28 -15.40 -24.81
N ASN A 59 9.44 -14.51 -25.80
CA ASN A 59 10.58 -13.58 -25.86
C ASN A 59 10.32 -12.22 -25.18
N PHE A 60 9.13 -12.03 -24.59
CA PHE A 60 8.78 -10.78 -23.90
C PHE A 60 8.26 -11.07 -22.51
N ARG A 61 8.85 -10.43 -21.51
CA ARG A 61 8.37 -10.40 -20.12
C ARG A 61 8.48 -8.99 -19.61
N GLY A 62 7.34 -8.35 -19.39
CA GLY A 62 7.24 -6.99 -18.90
C GLY A 62 6.51 -6.91 -17.57
N PHE A 63 6.89 -5.95 -16.75
CA PHE A 63 6.33 -5.69 -15.44
C PHE A 63 5.63 -4.33 -15.47
N SER A 64 4.32 -4.36 -15.45
CA SER A 64 3.47 -3.16 -15.60
C SER A 64 3.01 -2.63 -14.26
N GLY A 65 2.98 -1.31 -14.14
CA GLY A 65 2.47 -0.60 -12.97
C GLY A 65 2.48 0.90 -13.17
N THR A 66 1.95 1.63 -12.19
CA THR A 66 2.06 3.09 -12.14
C THR A 66 3.21 3.45 -11.20
N ILE A 67 4.15 4.25 -11.69
CA ILE A 67 5.24 4.79 -10.87
C ILE A 67 4.62 5.68 -9.79
N SER A 68 4.78 5.31 -8.53
CA SER A 68 4.19 6.06 -7.40
C SER A 68 5.08 7.22 -6.95
N SER A 69 6.38 7.14 -7.19
CA SER A 69 7.36 8.20 -6.90
C SER A 69 8.67 8.00 -7.66
N GLY A 70 9.44 9.07 -7.80
CA GLY A 70 10.75 9.09 -8.43
C GLY A 70 10.73 8.84 -9.94
N SER A 71 11.86 8.45 -10.48
CA SER A 71 12.06 8.18 -11.91
C SER A 71 12.98 6.98 -12.13
N ILE A 72 12.88 6.37 -13.31
CA ILE A 72 13.70 5.22 -13.73
C ILE A 72 14.14 5.41 -15.18
N SER A 73 15.35 5.00 -15.49
CA SER A 73 15.93 5.05 -16.84
C SER A 73 16.39 3.68 -17.30
N VAL A 74 16.47 3.49 -18.60
CA VAL A 74 17.08 2.30 -19.20
C VAL A 74 18.52 2.17 -18.72
N GLY A 75 18.92 0.97 -18.29
CA GLY A 75 20.24 0.67 -17.72
C GLY A 75 20.34 0.86 -16.21
N ASP A 76 19.33 1.49 -15.55
CA ASP A 76 19.31 1.61 -14.09
C ASP A 76 19.25 0.21 -13.43
N GLU A 77 20.01 0.05 -12.34
CA GLU A 77 19.97 -1.15 -11.53
C GLU A 77 18.79 -1.11 -10.56
N ILE A 78 18.02 -2.19 -10.54
CA ILE A 78 16.82 -2.31 -9.71
C ILE A 78 16.91 -3.48 -8.74
N THR A 79 16.17 -3.35 -7.66
CA THR A 79 15.93 -4.43 -6.69
C THR A 79 14.44 -4.69 -6.60
N VAL A 80 14.06 -5.96 -6.57
CA VAL A 80 12.67 -6.41 -6.39
C VAL A 80 12.43 -6.75 -4.93
N LEU A 81 11.38 -6.21 -4.34
CA LEU A 81 11.01 -6.48 -2.95
C LEU A 81 9.70 -7.28 -2.88
N PRO A 82 9.59 -8.24 -1.95
CA PRO A 82 10.52 -8.52 -0.85
C PRO A 82 11.69 -9.46 -1.21
N SER A 83 11.75 -10.05 -2.40
CA SER A 83 12.72 -11.11 -2.78
C SER A 83 14.17 -10.66 -2.76
N ARG A 84 14.46 -9.36 -2.86
CA ARG A 84 15.78 -8.72 -2.95
C ARG A 84 16.62 -9.15 -4.17
N LYS A 85 15.98 -9.72 -5.20
CA LYS A 85 16.63 -10.01 -6.47
C LYS A 85 16.93 -8.72 -7.21
N THR A 86 18.08 -8.65 -7.86
CA THR A 86 18.53 -7.47 -8.62
C THR A 86 18.58 -7.76 -10.10
N SER A 87 18.40 -6.75 -10.93
CA SER A 87 18.58 -6.78 -12.38
C SER A 87 18.73 -5.36 -12.91
N LYS A 88 18.92 -5.21 -14.22
CA LYS A 88 18.94 -3.91 -14.90
C LYS A 88 17.72 -3.73 -15.79
N VAL A 89 17.27 -2.49 -15.89
CA VAL A 89 16.20 -2.11 -16.81
C VAL A 89 16.70 -2.24 -18.25
N LYS A 90 16.12 -3.17 -19.01
CA LYS A 90 16.44 -3.39 -20.42
C LYS A 90 15.73 -2.39 -21.33
N SER A 91 14.43 -2.18 -21.10
CA SER A 91 13.62 -1.21 -21.84
C SER A 91 12.42 -0.73 -21.02
N ILE A 92 11.94 0.44 -21.35
CA ILE A 92 10.74 1.03 -20.76
C ILE A 92 9.74 1.24 -21.89
N VAL A 93 8.58 0.60 -21.79
CA VAL A 93 7.50 0.67 -22.75
C VAL A 93 6.51 1.74 -22.30
N SER A 94 6.30 2.75 -23.12
CA SER A 94 5.26 3.76 -22.88
C SER A 94 3.89 3.20 -23.25
N ASN A 95 2.90 3.46 -22.40
CA ASN A 95 1.51 3.08 -22.67
C ASN A 95 0.72 4.19 -23.41
N ASP A 96 1.39 5.15 -24.02
CA ASP A 96 0.74 6.08 -24.96
C ASP A 96 0.34 5.34 -26.25
N ILE A 97 -0.57 4.38 -26.06
CA ILE A 97 -1.15 3.60 -27.14
C ILE A 97 -2.14 4.50 -27.87
N LYS A 98 -1.70 5.11 -28.94
CA LYS A 98 -2.59 5.81 -29.89
C LYS A 98 -3.57 4.84 -30.57
N ASP A 99 -3.30 3.54 -30.51
CA ASP A 99 -4.13 2.49 -31.09
C ASP A 99 -4.25 1.29 -30.13
N LEU A 100 -5.47 1.01 -29.65
CA LEU A 100 -5.84 -0.14 -28.80
C LEU A 100 -5.82 -1.49 -29.56
N ARG A 101 -4.93 -1.68 -30.54
CA ARG A 101 -4.81 -2.94 -31.25
C ARG A 101 -3.95 -3.94 -30.45
N PRO A 102 -4.27 -5.23 -30.48
CA PRO A 102 -3.43 -6.24 -29.86
C PRO A 102 -2.01 -6.17 -30.45
N ILE A 103 -0.98 -6.15 -29.62
CA ILE A 103 0.43 -6.15 -30.04
C ILE A 103 0.68 -7.43 -30.82
N GLY A 104 0.87 -7.34 -32.13
CA GLY A 104 1.24 -8.44 -33.00
C GLY A 104 2.68 -8.88 -32.75
N LYS A 105 3.07 -10.06 -33.28
CA LYS A 105 4.40 -10.63 -33.08
C LYS A 105 5.55 -9.76 -33.62
N ASP A 106 5.26 -8.83 -34.53
CA ASP A 106 6.23 -8.02 -35.27
C ASP A 106 6.03 -6.51 -35.05
N GLU A 107 5.20 -6.08 -34.09
CA GLU A 107 4.98 -4.65 -33.80
C GLU A 107 6.12 -4.06 -32.99
N VAL A 108 6.65 -2.93 -33.47
CA VAL A 108 7.62 -2.12 -32.76
C VAL A 108 6.90 -1.42 -31.59
N VAL A 109 7.21 -1.86 -30.39
CA VAL A 109 6.70 -1.25 -29.16
C VAL A 109 7.46 0.06 -28.94
N GLU A 110 6.76 1.17 -28.79
CA GLU A 110 7.38 2.45 -28.51
C GLU A 110 8.06 2.42 -27.14
N THR A 111 9.37 2.65 -27.12
CA THR A 111 10.18 2.66 -25.91
C THR A 111 10.66 4.07 -25.60
N ILE A 112 10.73 4.38 -24.31
CA ILE A 112 11.25 5.65 -23.80
C ILE A 112 12.51 5.41 -22.97
N GLN A 113 13.36 6.41 -22.88
CA GLN A 113 14.60 6.31 -22.12
C GLN A 113 14.40 6.47 -20.63
N THR A 114 13.45 7.29 -20.22
CA THR A 114 13.17 7.58 -18.81
C THR A 114 11.67 7.68 -18.57
N ALA A 115 11.21 7.07 -17.49
CA ALA A 115 9.84 7.21 -16.97
C ALA A 115 9.87 7.79 -15.55
N PHE A 116 8.83 8.52 -15.18
CA PHE A 116 8.74 9.23 -13.90
C PHE A 116 7.31 9.17 -13.34
N ALA A 117 7.16 9.46 -12.06
CA ALA A 117 5.84 9.50 -11.44
C ALA A 117 4.99 10.68 -11.99
N PRO A 118 3.68 10.45 -12.26
CA PRO A 118 2.88 9.24 -12.03
C PRO A 118 2.62 8.41 -13.31
N MET A 119 3.60 8.23 -14.18
CA MET A 119 3.42 7.49 -15.43
C MET A 119 3.04 6.02 -15.18
N ALA A 120 2.05 5.54 -15.93
CA ALA A 120 1.80 4.10 -16.09
C ALA A 120 2.76 3.57 -17.17
N THR A 121 3.53 2.53 -16.81
CA THR A 121 4.58 2.01 -17.68
C THR A 121 4.77 0.51 -17.55
N THR A 122 5.44 -0.08 -18.51
CA THR A 122 5.89 -1.47 -18.47
C THR A 122 7.40 -1.50 -18.62
N ILE A 123 8.09 -2.07 -17.62
CA ILE A 123 9.55 -2.27 -17.67
C ILE A 123 9.88 -3.72 -18.04
N THR A 124 10.88 -3.89 -18.89
CA THR A 124 11.53 -5.18 -19.12
C THR A 124 12.91 -5.19 -18.46
N LEU A 125 13.38 -6.34 -18.08
CA LEU A 125 14.66 -6.51 -17.40
C LEU A 125 15.64 -7.31 -18.26
N GLU A 126 16.95 -7.17 -17.96
CA GLU A 126 17.99 -7.95 -18.64
C GLU A 126 17.95 -9.41 -18.21
N ASP A 127 17.67 -9.68 -16.94
CA ASP A 127 17.63 -11.02 -16.37
C ASP A 127 16.18 -11.52 -16.23
N GLU A 128 15.99 -12.84 -16.40
CA GLU A 128 14.72 -13.49 -16.10
C GLU A 128 14.60 -13.78 -14.60
N ILE A 129 14.12 -12.81 -13.85
CA ILE A 129 13.83 -12.96 -12.42
C ILE A 129 12.33 -13.06 -12.15
N ASP A 130 11.96 -13.80 -11.10
CA ASP A 130 10.56 -13.93 -10.73
C ASP A 130 10.08 -12.69 -10.01
N ILE A 131 9.08 -12.07 -10.60
CA ILE A 131 8.36 -10.92 -10.08
C ILE A 131 6.88 -11.18 -10.29
N SER A 132 6.08 -10.91 -9.28
CA SER A 132 4.65 -11.12 -9.28
C SER A 132 3.89 -9.84 -8.96
N ARG A 133 2.59 -9.83 -9.25
CA ARG A 133 1.72 -8.75 -8.78
C ARG A 133 1.83 -8.62 -7.27
N GLY A 134 1.98 -7.38 -6.81
CA GLY A 134 2.13 -7.04 -5.40
C GLY A 134 3.58 -6.88 -4.94
N ASP A 135 4.56 -7.32 -5.74
CA ASP A 135 5.96 -6.98 -5.52
C ASP A 135 6.21 -5.51 -5.84
N MET A 136 7.32 -4.98 -5.35
CA MET A 136 7.72 -3.61 -5.60
C MET A 136 9.10 -3.57 -6.24
N ILE A 137 9.23 -2.83 -7.34
CA ILE A 137 10.50 -2.56 -7.98
C ILE A 137 11.01 -1.19 -7.47
N VAL A 138 12.24 -1.17 -6.99
CA VAL A 138 12.94 0.01 -6.47
C VAL A 138 14.31 0.14 -7.10
N LYS A 139 14.94 1.31 -7.06
CA LYS A 139 16.37 1.45 -7.43
C LYS A 139 17.25 0.77 -6.38
N SER A 140 18.29 0.06 -6.81
CA SER A 140 19.19 -0.69 -5.90
C SER A 140 19.91 0.20 -4.87
N GLY A 141 20.10 1.49 -5.18
CA GLY A 141 20.69 2.47 -4.26
C GLY A 141 19.71 3.07 -3.23
N ASP A 142 18.41 2.75 -3.31
CA ASP A 142 17.35 3.37 -2.50
C ASP A 142 16.28 2.34 -2.09
N ILE A 143 16.71 1.39 -1.27
CA ILE A 143 15.89 0.29 -0.81
C ILE A 143 15.14 0.70 0.47
N PRO A 144 13.79 0.71 0.48
CA PRO A 144 13.03 0.97 1.68
C PRO A 144 13.19 -0.17 2.70
N LYS A 145 12.83 0.12 3.95
CA LYS A 145 12.73 -0.94 4.96
C LYS A 145 11.73 -2.00 4.51
N VAL A 146 11.99 -3.24 4.87
CA VAL A 146 11.10 -4.39 4.61
C VAL A 146 10.69 -4.96 5.94
N SER A 147 9.39 -5.06 6.19
CA SER A 147 8.85 -5.53 7.46
C SER A 147 7.45 -6.13 7.27
N ASN A 148 7.08 -7.01 8.17
CA ASN A 148 5.73 -7.51 8.35
C ASN A 148 5.04 -6.96 9.61
N HIS A 149 5.72 -6.10 10.37
CA HIS A 149 5.16 -5.43 11.56
C HIS A 149 5.16 -3.92 11.34
N LEU A 150 4.00 -3.31 11.45
CA LEU A 150 3.80 -1.90 11.13
C LEU A 150 3.10 -1.17 12.28
N SER A 151 3.53 0.08 12.52
CA SER A 151 2.76 1.08 13.25
C SER A 151 1.97 1.89 12.25
N CYS A 152 0.70 2.10 12.49
CA CYS A 152 -0.20 2.79 11.57
C CYS A 152 -1.28 3.59 12.31
N MET A 153 -1.72 4.69 11.68
CA MET A 153 -2.98 5.33 12.04
C MET A 153 -4.11 4.65 11.28
N VAL A 154 -5.17 4.28 11.98
CA VAL A 154 -6.33 3.57 11.45
C VAL A 154 -7.58 4.39 11.68
N VAL A 155 -8.44 4.45 10.68
CA VAL A 155 -9.82 4.92 10.77
C VAL A 155 -10.72 3.71 10.65
N TRP A 156 -11.51 3.42 11.67
CA TRP A 156 -12.46 2.32 11.66
C TRP A 156 -13.80 2.75 11.09
N MET A 157 -14.38 2.00 10.18
CA MET A 157 -15.55 2.40 9.38
C MET A 157 -16.72 1.41 9.47
N ASP A 158 -16.62 0.41 10.34
CA ASP A 158 -17.67 -0.60 10.50
C ASP A 158 -18.41 -0.42 11.83
N GLU A 159 -19.70 -0.78 11.87
CA GLU A 159 -20.51 -0.76 13.10
C GLU A 159 -20.02 -1.81 14.11
N THR A 160 -19.49 -2.93 13.61
CA THR A 160 -18.86 -3.94 14.46
C THR A 160 -17.46 -3.45 14.88
N PRO A 161 -17.16 -3.36 16.18
CA PRO A 161 -15.85 -2.90 16.64
C PRO A 161 -14.69 -3.76 16.11
N LEU A 162 -13.53 -3.13 15.95
CA LEU A 162 -12.29 -3.81 15.60
C LEU A 162 -11.98 -4.91 16.63
N LYS A 163 -11.74 -6.12 16.15
CA LYS A 163 -11.30 -7.24 16.98
C LYS A 163 -9.79 -7.44 16.84
N LEU A 164 -9.08 -7.32 17.96
CA LEU A 164 -7.66 -7.62 18.00
C LEU A 164 -7.40 -9.11 17.73
N ASN A 165 -6.26 -9.39 17.10
CA ASN A 165 -5.81 -10.74 16.69
C ASN A 165 -6.75 -11.48 15.73
N GLN A 166 -7.77 -10.79 15.18
CA GLN A 166 -8.56 -11.31 14.07
C GLN A 166 -7.86 -11.01 12.74
N ASN A 167 -7.93 -11.98 11.81
CA ASN A 167 -7.38 -11.81 10.48
C ASN A 167 -8.31 -10.97 9.58
N TYR A 168 -7.76 -9.91 9.05
CA TYR A 168 -8.34 -9.05 8.01
C TYR A 168 -7.55 -9.18 6.71
N VAL A 169 -8.17 -8.80 5.61
CA VAL A 169 -7.47 -8.63 4.33
C VAL A 169 -7.02 -7.18 4.22
N ILE A 170 -5.72 -6.98 4.09
CA ILE A 170 -5.09 -5.67 3.94
C ILE A 170 -4.76 -5.48 2.47
N LYS A 171 -5.40 -4.51 1.82
CA LYS A 171 -5.10 -4.16 0.44
C LYS A 171 -4.30 -2.86 0.39
N ARG A 172 -3.08 -2.94 -0.11
CA ARG A 172 -2.13 -1.83 -0.21
C ARG A 172 -1.56 -1.77 -1.62
N ALA A 173 -1.70 -0.64 -2.28
CA ALA A 173 -1.29 -0.49 -3.69
C ALA A 173 -1.77 -1.69 -4.53
N THR A 174 -0.87 -2.53 -5.01
CA THR A 174 -1.17 -3.72 -5.82
C THR A 174 -1.20 -5.02 -5.01
N SER A 175 -0.81 -4.97 -3.73
CA SER A 175 -0.73 -6.13 -2.84
C SER A 175 -2.04 -6.39 -2.10
N VAL A 176 -2.35 -7.67 -1.92
CA VAL A 176 -3.41 -8.17 -1.04
C VAL A 176 -2.77 -9.15 -0.07
N ILE A 177 -2.88 -8.88 1.23
CA ILE A 177 -2.11 -9.55 2.28
C ILE A 177 -3.05 -9.78 3.46
N ASN A 178 -2.91 -10.88 4.20
CA ASN A 178 -3.62 -11.01 5.46
C ASN A 178 -2.84 -10.32 6.58
N GLY A 179 -3.56 -9.76 7.53
CA GLY A 179 -2.96 -9.11 8.68
C GLY A 179 -3.89 -9.10 9.88
N ALA A 180 -3.33 -8.98 11.05
CA ALA A 180 -4.06 -8.89 12.31
C ALA A 180 -3.55 -7.70 13.12
N PHE A 181 -4.48 -6.96 13.75
CA PHE A 181 -4.14 -5.88 14.67
C PHE A 181 -3.78 -6.49 16.02
N ASN A 182 -2.57 -6.19 16.50
CA ASN A 182 -2.06 -6.74 17.75
C ASN A 182 -2.42 -5.86 18.95
N SER A 183 -2.37 -4.54 18.77
CA SER A 183 -2.67 -3.59 19.84
C SER A 183 -3.22 -2.28 19.28
N ILE A 184 -3.96 -1.58 20.14
CA ILE A 184 -4.32 -0.18 19.99
C ILE A 184 -3.44 0.58 20.98
N GLU A 185 -2.60 1.50 20.49
CA GLU A 185 -1.73 2.29 21.36
C GLU A 185 -2.51 3.43 22.01
N PHE A 186 -3.31 4.13 21.24
CA PHE A 186 -4.24 5.17 21.70
C PHE A 186 -5.30 5.45 20.64
N LYS A 187 -6.40 6.05 21.07
CA LYS A 187 -7.43 6.63 20.22
C LYS A 187 -7.37 8.15 20.25
N LYS A 188 -7.57 8.81 19.11
CA LYS A 188 -7.69 10.28 19.03
C LYS A 188 -9.12 10.72 19.32
N ASN A 189 -9.28 11.61 20.26
CA ASN A 189 -10.54 12.33 20.44
C ASN A 189 -10.68 13.37 19.31
N ILE A 190 -11.68 13.20 18.45
CA ILE A 190 -11.87 14.06 17.27
C ILE A 190 -12.22 15.52 17.59
N ASN A 191 -12.69 15.81 18.81
CA ASN A 191 -13.07 17.16 19.23
C ASN A 191 -11.91 17.91 19.89
N THR A 192 -11.14 17.24 20.74
CA THR A 192 -10.04 17.84 21.50
C THR A 192 -8.66 17.53 20.94
N PHE A 193 -8.56 16.53 20.04
CA PHE A 193 -7.32 15.97 19.49
C PHE A 193 -6.41 15.30 20.53
N ASP A 194 -6.91 15.08 21.75
CA ASP A 194 -6.17 14.36 22.78
C ASP A 194 -6.03 12.89 22.48
N GLU A 195 -5.01 12.27 23.03
CA GLU A 195 -4.78 10.83 23.01
C GLU A 195 -5.46 10.20 24.21
N VAL A 196 -6.29 9.18 23.98
CA VAL A 196 -7.07 8.50 25.01
C VAL A 196 -6.78 7.01 24.92
N ASP A 197 -6.61 6.36 26.03
CA ASP A 197 -6.50 4.91 26.09
C ASP A 197 -7.77 4.24 25.58
N ALA A 198 -7.61 3.20 24.76
CA ALA A 198 -8.73 2.45 24.22
C ALA A 198 -8.36 0.97 24.05
N SER A 199 -9.32 0.10 24.34
CA SER A 199 -9.20 -1.34 24.13
C SER A 199 -9.89 -1.84 22.87
N GLU A 200 -10.73 -1.00 22.26
CA GLU A 200 -11.46 -1.28 21.03
C GLU A 200 -11.66 -0.02 20.18
N LEU A 201 -11.94 -0.19 18.90
CA LEU A 201 -12.31 0.90 17.99
C LEU A 201 -13.75 0.69 17.52
N ALA A 202 -14.58 1.66 17.79
CA ALA A 202 -15.94 1.75 17.27
C ALA A 202 -15.98 2.52 15.93
N LEU A 203 -17.14 2.57 15.32
CA LEU A 203 -17.37 3.31 14.07
C LEU A 203 -16.87 4.76 14.18
N ASN A 204 -16.12 5.19 13.17
CA ASN A 204 -15.49 6.51 13.04
C ASN A 204 -14.36 6.82 14.05
N ASP A 205 -13.91 5.83 14.81
CA ASP A 205 -12.74 6.02 15.65
C ASP A 205 -11.45 6.11 14.84
N ILE A 206 -10.55 6.98 15.28
CA ILE A 206 -9.21 7.15 14.72
C ILE A 206 -8.21 6.75 15.80
N ALA A 207 -7.32 5.82 15.50
CA ALA A 207 -6.39 5.29 16.49
C ALA A 207 -5.01 4.97 15.89
N LYS A 208 -4.00 4.99 16.74
CA LYS A 208 -2.71 4.41 16.44
C LYS A 208 -2.70 2.94 16.86
N CYS A 209 -2.37 2.08 15.89
CA CYS A 209 -2.41 0.64 16.07
C CYS A 209 -1.10 0.00 15.59
N THR A 210 -0.82 -1.20 16.11
CA THR A 210 0.19 -2.09 15.51
C THR A 210 -0.50 -3.22 14.77
N ILE A 211 0.04 -3.56 13.60
CA ILE A 211 -0.47 -4.65 12.75
C ILE A 211 0.67 -5.60 12.38
N SER A 212 0.38 -6.89 12.42
CA SER A 212 1.24 -7.95 11.88
C SER A 212 0.65 -8.47 10.57
N LEU A 213 1.50 -8.58 9.56
CA LEU A 213 1.16 -9.13 8.25
C LEU A 213 1.70 -10.54 8.08
N ASP A 214 1.06 -11.36 7.24
CA ASP A 214 1.49 -12.74 6.97
C ASP A 214 2.76 -12.82 6.11
N ARG A 215 3.17 -11.72 5.48
CA ARG A 215 4.43 -11.60 4.73
C ARG A 215 5.04 -10.21 4.85
N GLU A 216 6.33 -10.14 4.61
CA GLU A 216 7.06 -8.88 4.55
C GLU A 216 6.65 -8.04 3.35
N ILE A 217 6.63 -6.73 3.54
CA ILE A 217 6.40 -5.73 2.49
C ILE A 217 7.45 -4.62 2.55
N ALA A 218 7.67 -3.95 1.43
CA ALA A 218 8.41 -2.69 1.40
C ALA A 218 7.62 -1.62 2.17
N VAL A 219 8.24 -0.94 3.11
CA VAL A 219 7.57 0.02 4.00
C VAL A 219 7.98 1.43 3.62
N ASP A 220 7.04 2.19 3.06
CA ASP A 220 7.12 3.64 2.97
C ASP A 220 6.11 4.24 3.96
N SER A 221 6.49 5.32 4.64
CA SER A 221 5.52 6.05 5.46
C SER A 221 4.51 6.79 4.58
N TYR A 222 3.30 7.01 5.10
CA TYR A 222 2.27 7.79 4.40
C TYR A 222 2.72 9.21 4.08
N TYR A 223 3.59 9.77 4.91
CA TYR A 223 4.13 11.12 4.71
C TYR A 223 5.14 11.19 3.56
N GLU A 224 5.88 10.10 3.30
CA GLU A 224 6.85 10.01 2.21
C GLU A 224 6.19 9.62 0.89
N ASN A 225 5.29 8.65 0.93
CA ASN A 225 4.56 8.18 -0.24
C ASN A 225 3.14 7.77 0.12
N ARG A 226 2.17 8.60 -0.23
CA ARG A 226 0.75 8.36 0.12
C ARG A 226 0.20 7.09 -0.51
N TYR A 227 0.63 6.76 -1.72
CA TYR A 227 0.10 5.60 -2.45
C TYR A 227 0.60 4.28 -1.85
N THR A 228 1.89 4.19 -1.55
CA THR A 228 2.49 2.98 -0.94
C THR A 228 2.40 2.97 0.58
N GLY A 229 2.16 4.10 1.21
CA GLY A 229 2.02 4.25 2.67
C GLY A 229 0.58 4.18 3.18
N SER A 230 -0.41 3.92 2.31
CA SER A 230 -1.81 3.74 2.72
C SER A 230 -2.34 2.36 2.38
N PHE A 231 -3.36 1.93 3.12
CA PHE A 231 -4.03 0.65 2.89
C PHE A 231 -5.50 0.71 3.29
N ILE A 232 -6.29 -0.20 2.75
CA ILE A 232 -7.66 -0.45 3.20
C ILE A 232 -7.74 -1.78 3.93
N ILE A 233 -8.65 -1.86 4.89
CA ILE A 233 -8.92 -3.01 5.73
C ILE A 233 -10.24 -3.61 5.25
N ILE A 234 -10.22 -4.89 4.92
CA ILE A 234 -11.37 -5.61 4.38
C ILE A 234 -11.67 -6.78 5.31
N ASP A 235 -12.91 -6.92 5.72
CA ASP A 235 -13.36 -8.10 6.46
C ASP A 235 -13.32 -9.33 5.56
N LYS A 236 -12.70 -10.39 6.04
CA LYS A 236 -12.46 -11.60 5.26
C LYS A 236 -13.72 -12.38 4.91
N TYR A 237 -14.77 -12.25 5.71
CA TYR A 237 -16.01 -13.02 5.55
C TYR A 237 -17.04 -12.29 4.72
N THR A 238 -17.21 -10.99 4.96
CA THR A 238 -18.18 -10.16 4.26
C THR A 238 -17.65 -9.53 2.98
N ASN A 239 -16.30 -9.46 2.82
CA ASN A 239 -15.60 -8.70 1.80
C ASN A 239 -15.89 -7.19 1.83
N SER A 240 -16.45 -6.70 2.93
CA SER A 240 -16.72 -5.26 3.12
C SER A 240 -15.45 -4.53 3.54
N THR A 241 -15.27 -3.30 3.06
CA THR A 241 -14.23 -2.41 3.58
C THR A 241 -14.66 -1.91 4.95
N VAL A 242 -13.91 -2.28 5.98
CA VAL A 242 -14.20 -1.98 7.40
C VAL A 242 -13.29 -0.88 7.98
N GLY A 243 -12.30 -0.45 7.22
CA GLY A 243 -11.42 0.63 7.66
C GLY A 243 -10.35 0.98 6.64
N ALA A 244 -9.60 2.02 6.97
CA ALA A 244 -8.44 2.46 6.22
C ALA A 244 -7.28 2.78 7.17
N GLY A 245 -6.05 2.67 6.68
CA GLY A 245 -4.87 2.93 7.48
C GLY A 245 -3.77 3.69 6.73
N MET A 246 -2.98 4.41 7.51
CA MET A 246 -1.79 5.14 7.08
C MET A 246 -0.60 4.56 7.82
N ILE A 247 0.38 4.03 7.09
CA ILE A 247 1.62 3.50 7.66
C ILE A 247 2.44 4.67 8.20
N LEU A 248 2.85 4.56 9.45
CA LEU A 248 3.77 5.52 10.08
C LEU A 248 5.21 5.04 9.98
N SER A 249 5.44 3.78 10.36
CA SER A 249 6.78 3.17 10.34
C SER A 249 6.69 1.65 10.42
N SER A 250 7.81 0.97 10.15
CA SER A 250 8.03 -0.41 10.58
C SER A 250 8.28 -0.45 12.09
N VAL A 251 7.82 -1.50 12.74
CA VAL A 251 8.12 -1.77 14.15
C VAL A 251 9.21 -2.85 14.23
N GLU A 252 10.31 -2.54 14.92
CA GLU A 252 11.39 -3.48 15.18
C GLU A 252 11.15 -4.13 16.57
N GLY A 253 11.42 -5.42 16.70
CA GLY A 253 11.44 -6.08 18.01
C GLY A 253 10.14 -6.72 18.48
N PHE A 254 9.12 -6.87 17.63
CA PHE A 254 8.16 -7.93 17.91
C PHE A 254 8.94 -9.26 17.81
N ALA A 255 9.22 -9.86 18.97
CA ALA A 255 9.53 -11.28 19.00
C ALA A 255 8.51 -11.96 18.09
N LYS A 256 8.97 -12.81 17.14
CA LYS A 256 8.07 -13.76 16.50
C LYS A 256 7.17 -14.24 17.64
N LEU A 257 5.86 -14.04 17.50
CA LEU A 257 4.93 -14.83 18.30
C LEU A 257 5.50 -16.23 18.14
N GLU A 258 6.15 -16.74 19.19
CA GLU A 258 6.58 -18.14 19.21
C GLU A 258 5.34 -18.86 18.73
N ASP A 259 5.46 -19.60 17.64
CA ASP A 259 4.37 -20.45 17.16
C ASP A 259 3.74 -20.99 18.43
N GLU A 260 2.52 -20.51 18.75
CA GLU A 260 1.82 -21.00 19.94
C GLU A 260 1.94 -22.49 19.78
N LYS A 261 2.73 -23.13 20.66
CA LYS A 261 2.94 -24.57 20.59
C LYS A 261 1.55 -25.12 20.57
N LYS A 262 1.11 -25.52 19.38
CA LYS A 262 -0.26 -25.97 19.15
C LYS A 262 -0.51 -27.04 20.19
N VAL A 263 -1.25 -26.72 21.23
CA VAL A 263 -1.56 -27.65 22.30
C VAL A 263 -2.60 -28.60 21.71
N TYR A 264 -2.11 -29.74 21.28
CA TYR A 264 -2.96 -30.78 20.74
C TYR A 264 -3.80 -31.41 21.85
N THR A 265 -5.06 -31.62 21.53
CA THR A 265 -5.96 -32.36 22.39
C THR A 265 -5.51 -33.84 22.48
N LYS A 266 -5.89 -34.53 23.58
CA LYS A 266 -5.58 -35.94 23.72
C LYS A 266 -6.06 -36.78 22.52
N THR A 267 -7.22 -36.45 21.98
CA THR A 267 -7.79 -37.14 20.81
C THR A 267 -6.97 -36.89 19.54
N GLU A 268 -6.42 -35.67 19.32
CA GLU A 268 -5.55 -35.38 18.18
C GLU A 268 -4.23 -36.13 18.27
N ILE A 269 -3.65 -36.28 19.46
CA ILE A 269 -2.45 -37.04 19.68
C ILE A 269 -2.70 -38.53 19.41
N GLU A 270 -3.77 -39.12 19.95
CA GLU A 270 -4.16 -40.49 19.70
C GLU A 270 -4.43 -40.77 18.21
N LEU A 271 -5.09 -39.86 17.53
CA LEU A 271 -5.32 -39.94 16.09
C LEU A 271 -3.99 -39.90 15.30
N ASN A 272 -3.09 -39.00 15.64
CA ASN A 272 -1.78 -38.89 14.97
C ASN A 272 -0.96 -40.19 15.18
N GLU A 273 -0.94 -40.72 16.38
CA GLU A 273 -0.28 -42.00 16.67
C GLU A 273 -0.91 -43.17 15.89
N PHE A 274 -2.26 -43.22 15.80
CA PHE A 274 -2.98 -44.23 15.02
C PHE A 274 -2.61 -44.15 13.53
N ILE A 275 -2.60 -42.96 12.95
CA ILE A 275 -2.26 -42.74 11.54
C ILE A 275 -0.78 -43.17 11.28
N ARG A 276 0.12 -42.78 12.13
CA ARG A 276 1.55 -43.12 11.98
C ARG A 276 1.80 -44.64 12.08
N ARG A 277 1.03 -45.33 12.92
CA ARG A 277 1.15 -46.78 13.09
C ARG A 277 0.54 -47.57 11.94
N ASN A 278 -0.62 -47.13 11.42
CA ASN A 278 -1.38 -47.92 10.45
C ASN A 278 -1.18 -47.48 8.99
N TYR A 279 -0.68 -46.25 8.77
CA TYR A 279 -0.47 -45.64 7.44
C TYR A 279 0.90 -44.95 7.37
N PRO A 280 2.01 -45.70 7.55
CA PRO A 280 3.37 -45.12 7.55
C PRO A 280 3.72 -44.44 6.23
N GLU A 281 3.09 -44.83 5.12
CA GLU A 281 3.26 -44.24 3.80
C GLU A 281 2.78 -42.79 3.72
N TRP A 282 1.95 -42.33 4.64
CA TRP A 282 1.48 -40.93 4.69
C TRP A 282 2.50 -39.97 5.29
N ASN A 283 3.60 -40.46 5.81
CA ASN A 283 4.72 -39.67 6.34
C ASN A 283 4.31 -38.58 7.36
N CYS A 284 3.28 -38.83 8.16
CA CYS A 284 2.81 -37.91 9.18
C CYS A 284 3.87 -37.66 10.25
N LYS A 285 4.19 -36.38 10.50
CA LYS A 285 5.09 -35.99 11.58
C LYS A 285 4.44 -36.23 12.94
N ALA A 286 5.25 -36.55 13.96
CA ALA A 286 4.80 -36.58 15.33
C ALA A 286 4.37 -35.19 15.81
N ILE A 287 3.29 -35.11 16.57
CA ILE A 287 2.78 -33.88 17.18
C ILE A 287 2.93 -33.93 18.69
#